data_a76fec9532ca978d5219b8701d60a0a6
#
_entry.id   a76fec9532ca978d5219b8701d60a0a6
#
_cell.length_a   1.000
_cell.length_b   1.000
_cell.length_c   1.000
_cell.angle_alpha   90.00
_cell.angle_beta   90.00
_cell.angle_gamma   90.00
#
_symmetry.space_group_name_H-M   'P 1'
#
loop_
_entity.id
_entity.type
_entity.pdbx_description
1 polymer ?
#
loop_
_entity_poly.entity_id
_entity_poly.type
_entity_poly.pdbx_seq_one_letter_code
_entity_poly.pdbx_strand_id
1 'polypeptide(L)'
;MAEILIVEDNAANMRLARLLLTSAGHSVVCAADAETGLKLARERQPALILMDIQLPGMDGLKATSLLKEDAATAAIPVVALTAMAMKEDEEKTRQAGCNAYIIKPLRYKELYRVIDTLLQNTLPQQPST
;
A
#
# COMPACT_ATOMS: atom_id res chain seq x y z
N MET A 1 -0.04 -16.54 0.15
CA MET A 1 -0.54 -15.75 -0.95
C MET A 1 -1.54 -14.73 -0.47
N ALA A 2 -1.34 -13.50 -0.87
CA ALA A 2 -2.19 -12.40 -0.44
C ALA A 2 -2.72 -11.63 -1.64
N GLU A 3 -3.87 -11.00 -1.49
CA GLU A 3 -4.36 -10.05 -2.48
C GLU A 3 -3.88 -8.66 -2.09
N ILE A 4 -3.20 -7.97 -3.00
CA ILE A 4 -2.63 -6.66 -2.76
C ILE A 4 -3.25 -5.66 -3.73
N LEU A 5 -3.76 -4.56 -3.18
CA LEU A 5 -4.29 -3.46 -3.98
C LEU A 5 -3.15 -2.47 -4.24
N ILE A 6 -2.95 -2.12 -5.50
CA ILE A 6 -1.99 -1.08 -5.89
C ILE A 6 -2.77 0.12 -6.38
N VAL A 7 -2.52 1.28 -5.77
CA VAL A 7 -3.11 2.55 -6.21
C VAL A 7 -1.98 3.41 -6.77
N GLU A 8 -1.94 3.54 -8.09
CA GLU A 8 -0.84 4.19 -8.81
C GLU A 8 -1.35 4.68 -10.16
N ASP A 9 -1.14 5.95 -10.47
CA ASP A 9 -1.61 6.51 -11.73
C ASP A 9 -0.64 6.36 -12.90
N ASN A 10 0.64 6.12 -12.61
CA ASN A 10 1.66 5.94 -13.66
C ASN A 10 1.67 4.50 -14.15
N ALA A 11 1.43 4.30 -15.44
CA ALA A 11 1.32 2.96 -16.01
C ALA A 11 2.59 2.13 -15.87
N ALA A 12 3.76 2.77 -16.02
CA ALA A 12 5.04 2.06 -15.90
C ALA A 12 5.30 1.61 -14.46
N ASN A 13 5.01 2.47 -13.49
CA ASN A 13 5.17 2.13 -12.08
C ASN A 13 4.19 1.03 -11.66
N MET A 14 2.95 1.12 -12.15
CA MET A 14 1.93 0.09 -11.91
C MET A 14 2.39 -1.26 -12.45
N ARG A 15 2.92 -1.27 -13.67
CA ARG A 15 3.39 -2.51 -14.30
C ARG A 15 4.52 -3.14 -13.51
N LEU A 16 5.48 -2.33 -13.05
CA LEU A 16 6.60 -2.83 -12.27
C LEU A 16 6.12 -3.43 -10.94
N ALA A 17 5.29 -2.71 -10.21
CA ALA A 17 4.77 -3.20 -8.94
C ALA A 17 4.00 -4.50 -9.13
N ARG A 18 3.14 -4.54 -10.14
CA ARG A 18 2.36 -5.72 -10.43
C ARG A 18 3.24 -6.92 -10.76
N LEU A 19 4.26 -6.70 -11.60
CA LEU A 19 5.19 -7.77 -11.95
C LEU A 19 5.92 -8.32 -10.73
N LEU A 20 6.43 -7.43 -9.88
CA LEU A 20 7.15 -7.86 -8.69
C LEU A 20 6.27 -8.64 -7.74
N LEU A 21 5.05 -8.18 -7.52
CA LEU A 21 4.12 -8.83 -6.59
C LEU A 21 3.62 -10.17 -7.11
N THR A 22 3.28 -10.23 -8.40
CA THR A 22 2.83 -11.50 -8.98
C THR A 22 3.96 -12.52 -9.02
N SER A 23 5.20 -12.06 -9.23
CA SER A 23 6.37 -12.95 -9.18
C SER A 23 6.60 -13.53 -7.79
N ALA A 24 6.18 -12.82 -6.75
CA ALA A 24 6.28 -13.30 -5.38
C ALA A 24 5.08 -14.17 -4.96
N GLY A 25 4.13 -14.43 -5.85
CA GLY A 25 2.99 -15.30 -5.58
C GLY A 25 1.74 -14.58 -5.09
N HIS A 26 1.72 -13.26 -5.09
CA HIS A 26 0.54 -12.50 -4.67
C HIS A 26 -0.38 -12.23 -5.85
N SER A 27 -1.67 -12.10 -5.56
CA SER A 27 -2.61 -11.59 -6.56
C SER A 27 -2.73 -10.08 -6.41
N VAL A 28 -3.00 -9.38 -7.50
CA VAL A 28 -2.95 -7.93 -7.55
C VAL A 28 -4.25 -7.36 -8.09
N VAL A 29 -4.76 -6.32 -7.44
CA VAL A 29 -5.87 -5.50 -7.92
C VAL A 29 -5.30 -4.10 -8.13
N CYS A 30 -5.63 -3.47 -9.25
CA CYS A 30 -5.05 -2.19 -9.61
C CYS A 30 -6.09 -1.08 -9.64
N ALA A 31 -5.72 0.10 -9.13
CA ALA A 31 -6.53 1.31 -9.22
C ALA A 31 -5.64 2.45 -9.70
N ALA A 32 -6.13 3.25 -10.63
CA ALA A 32 -5.35 4.35 -11.20
C ALA A 32 -5.56 5.67 -10.45
N ASP A 33 -6.50 5.73 -9.53
CA ASP A 33 -6.77 6.92 -8.74
C ASP A 33 -7.21 6.53 -7.34
N ALA A 34 -7.20 7.52 -6.43
CA ALA A 34 -7.51 7.28 -5.03
C ALA A 34 -8.96 6.84 -4.82
N GLU A 35 -9.89 7.43 -5.53
CA GLU A 35 -11.31 7.12 -5.36
C GLU A 35 -11.62 5.68 -5.73
N THR A 36 -11.09 5.22 -6.85
CA THR A 36 -11.21 3.81 -7.24
C THR A 36 -10.54 2.91 -6.22
N GLY A 37 -9.37 3.33 -5.71
CA GLY A 37 -8.65 2.58 -4.69
C GLY A 37 -9.47 2.42 -3.41
N LEU A 38 -10.10 3.49 -2.94
CA LEU A 38 -10.95 3.44 -1.75
C LEU A 38 -12.13 2.48 -1.94
N LYS A 39 -12.76 2.53 -3.10
CA LYS A 39 -13.87 1.64 -3.42
C LYS A 39 -13.43 0.18 -3.42
N LEU A 40 -12.33 -0.11 -4.11
CA LEU A 40 -11.81 -1.47 -4.19
C LEU A 40 -11.35 -1.99 -2.83
N ALA A 41 -10.76 -1.13 -2.00
CA ALA A 41 -10.36 -1.54 -0.66
C ALA A 41 -11.55 -1.99 0.17
N ARG A 42 -12.65 -1.26 0.07
CA ARG A 42 -13.87 -1.58 0.80
C ARG A 42 -14.52 -2.85 0.26
N GLU A 43 -14.58 -2.99 -1.06
CA GLU A 43 -15.24 -4.13 -1.70
C GLU A 43 -14.44 -5.42 -1.60
N ARG A 44 -13.12 -5.34 -1.78
CA ARG A 44 -12.27 -6.51 -1.91
C ARG A 44 -11.56 -6.89 -0.62
N GLN A 45 -11.45 -5.99 0.34
CA GLN A 45 -10.74 -6.24 1.59
C GLN A 45 -9.35 -6.86 1.35
N PRO A 46 -8.47 -6.17 0.61
CA PRO A 46 -7.15 -6.74 0.32
C PRO A 46 -6.34 -6.90 1.60
N ALA A 47 -5.33 -7.75 1.54
CA ALA A 47 -4.47 -7.98 2.68
C ALA A 47 -3.49 -6.83 2.92
N LEU A 48 -3.24 -6.01 1.89
CA LEU A 48 -2.28 -4.90 1.96
C LEU A 48 -2.56 -3.95 0.81
N ILE A 49 -2.27 -2.67 1.01
CA ILE A 49 -2.44 -1.63 -0.01
C ILE A 49 -1.10 -0.94 -0.25
N LEU A 50 -0.66 -0.88 -1.51
CA LEU A 50 0.43 -0.02 -1.93
C LEU A 50 -0.20 1.26 -2.46
N MET A 51 0.10 2.40 -1.82
CA MET A 51 -0.54 3.67 -2.11
C MET A 51 0.49 4.70 -2.54
N ASP A 52 0.42 5.10 -3.81
CA ASP A 52 1.22 6.24 -4.28
C ASP A 52 0.67 7.50 -3.61
N ILE A 53 1.54 8.27 -2.97
CA ILE A 53 1.08 9.48 -2.28
C ILE A 53 0.93 10.67 -3.22
N GLN A 54 1.48 10.58 -4.44
CA GLN A 54 1.39 11.65 -5.43
C GLN A 54 0.40 11.28 -6.53
N LEU A 55 -0.87 11.27 -6.17
CA LEU A 55 -1.94 10.97 -7.12
C LEU A 55 -2.63 12.25 -7.57
N PRO A 56 -3.13 12.30 -8.80
CA PRO A 56 -3.95 13.45 -9.23
C PRO A 56 -5.28 13.46 -8.48
N GLY A 57 -5.80 14.65 -8.23
CA GLY A 57 -7.04 14.80 -7.48
C GLY A 57 -6.81 14.59 -6.00
N MET A 58 -7.38 13.54 -5.44
CA MET A 58 -7.16 13.20 -4.03
C MET A 58 -5.79 12.53 -3.89
N ASP A 59 -4.90 13.08 -3.06
CA ASP A 59 -3.58 12.48 -2.86
C ASP A 59 -3.65 11.22 -2.00
N GLY A 60 -2.56 10.45 -2.04
CA GLY A 60 -2.52 9.16 -1.34
C GLY A 60 -2.56 9.27 0.17
N LEU A 61 -2.07 10.38 0.75
CA LEU A 61 -2.13 10.57 2.19
C LEU A 61 -3.56 10.80 2.66
N LYS A 62 -4.31 11.59 1.90
CA LYS A 62 -5.73 11.81 2.18
C LYS A 62 -6.50 10.50 2.06
N ALA A 63 -6.23 9.74 1.01
CA ALA A 63 -6.88 8.45 0.82
C ALA A 63 -6.56 7.50 1.98
N THR A 64 -5.31 7.48 2.45
CA THR A 64 -4.92 6.65 3.59
C THR A 64 -5.66 7.06 4.86
N SER A 65 -5.78 8.36 5.11
CA SER A 65 -6.54 8.85 6.26
C SER A 65 -7.98 8.35 6.22
N LEU A 66 -8.60 8.42 5.05
CA LEU A 66 -9.98 7.95 4.89
C LEU A 66 -10.10 6.44 5.11
N LEU A 67 -9.11 5.67 4.64
CA LEU A 67 -9.09 4.23 4.89
C LEU A 67 -9.00 3.92 6.39
N LYS A 68 -8.19 4.68 7.11
CA LYS A 68 -7.97 4.45 8.54
C LYS A 68 -9.15 4.93 9.39
N GLU A 69 -9.95 5.84 8.88
CA GLU A 69 -11.16 6.29 9.55
C GLU A 69 -12.35 5.36 9.34
N ASP A 70 -12.31 4.52 8.32
CA ASP A 70 -13.39 3.59 7.99
C ASP A 70 -13.13 2.25 8.68
N ALA A 71 -14.05 1.82 9.53
CA ALA A 71 -13.92 0.56 10.26
C ALA A 71 -13.72 -0.64 9.34
N ALA A 72 -14.27 -0.59 8.12
CA ALA A 72 -14.14 -1.69 7.17
C ALA A 72 -12.71 -1.85 6.63
N THR A 73 -11.92 -0.77 6.61
CA THR A 73 -10.59 -0.77 6.00
C THR A 73 -9.47 -0.37 6.95
N ALA A 74 -9.79 0.05 8.16
CA ALA A 74 -8.80 0.58 9.11
C ALA A 74 -7.68 -0.40 9.44
N ALA A 75 -7.97 -1.68 9.46
CA ALA A 75 -7.00 -2.71 9.82
C ALA A 75 -6.09 -3.11 8.66
N ILE A 76 -6.39 -2.70 7.42
CA ILE A 76 -5.59 -3.07 6.27
C ILE A 76 -4.28 -2.26 6.28
N PRO A 77 -3.12 -2.92 6.26
CA PRO A 77 -1.85 -2.17 6.24
C PRO A 77 -1.68 -1.42 4.92
N VAL A 78 -1.21 -0.19 5.02
CA VAL A 78 -0.97 0.68 3.86
C VAL A 78 0.51 1.01 3.79
N VAL A 79 1.12 0.76 2.65
CA VAL A 79 2.50 1.12 2.36
C VAL A 79 2.48 2.30 1.40
N ALA A 80 3.02 3.42 1.83
CA ALA A 80 3.11 4.60 0.98
C ALA A 80 4.27 4.46 0.00
N LEU A 81 4.02 4.82 -1.26
CA LEU A 81 5.07 4.91 -2.27
C LEU A 81 5.34 6.39 -2.51
N THR A 82 6.58 6.82 -2.32
CA THR A 82 6.93 8.23 -2.40
C THR A 82 8.24 8.43 -3.16
N ALA A 83 8.32 9.52 -3.92
CA ALA A 83 9.55 9.93 -4.56
C ALA A 83 10.42 10.78 -3.63
N MET A 84 9.90 11.15 -2.47
CA MET A 84 10.58 12.07 -1.56
C MET A 84 11.01 11.39 -0.27
N ALA A 85 12.26 11.64 0.14
CA ALA A 85 12.88 11.01 1.30
C ALA A 85 13.09 11.99 2.45
N MET A 86 12.36 13.10 2.50
CA MET A 86 12.56 14.10 3.55
C MET A 86 11.84 13.72 4.83
N LYS A 87 12.41 14.10 5.95
CA LYS A 87 11.83 13.81 7.28
C LYS A 87 10.40 14.29 7.41
N GLU A 88 10.09 15.45 6.83
CA GLU A 88 8.74 16.02 6.87
C GLU A 88 7.73 15.12 6.18
N ASP A 89 8.15 14.49 5.09
CA ASP A 89 7.27 13.59 4.35
C ASP A 89 7.06 12.28 5.09
N GLU A 90 8.10 11.79 5.77
CA GLU A 90 7.95 10.62 6.64
C GLU A 90 6.94 10.88 7.75
N GLU A 91 7.01 12.06 8.36
CA GLU A 91 6.11 12.43 9.45
C GLU A 91 4.66 12.50 8.94
N LYS A 92 4.45 13.15 7.80
CA LYS A 92 3.13 13.24 7.20
C LYS A 92 2.57 11.86 6.86
N THR A 93 3.42 10.98 6.34
CA THR A 93 3.05 9.62 6.00
C THR A 93 2.58 8.85 7.24
N ARG A 94 3.33 8.99 8.32
CA ARG A 94 2.99 8.34 9.58
C ARG A 94 1.70 8.90 10.16
N GLN A 95 1.52 10.22 10.14
CA GLN A 95 0.34 10.88 10.67
C GLN A 95 -0.92 10.48 9.89
N ALA A 96 -0.79 10.22 8.60
CA ALA A 96 -1.91 9.76 7.79
C ALA A 96 -2.32 8.32 8.11
N GLY A 97 -1.46 7.58 8.81
CA GLY A 97 -1.77 6.22 9.22
C GLY A 97 -1.09 5.14 8.39
N CYS A 98 -0.14 5.51 7.54
CA CYS A 98 0.62 4.52 6.77
C CYS A 98 1.44 3.63 7.69
N ASN A 99 1.46 2.34 7.40
CA ASN A 99 2.18 1.35 8.21
C ASN A 99 3.66 1.29 7.85
N ALA A 100 4.00 1.69 6.62
CA ALA A 100 5.37 1.75 6.14
C ALA A 100 5.42 2.68 4.94
N TYR A 101 6.62 3.00 4.47
CA TYR A 101 6.77 3.71 3.22
C TYR A 101 7.96 3.16 2.46
N ILE A 102 7.91 3.29 1.13
CA ILE A 102 8.98 2.87 0.24
C ILE A 102 9.28 4.04 -0.68
N ILE A 103 10.55 4.38 -0.82
CA ILE A 103 10.99 5.47 -1.69
C ILE A 103 11.17 4.91 -3.10
N LYS A 104 10.55 5.57 -4.07
CA LYS A 104 10.71 5.20 -5.48
C LYS A 104 12.14 5.51 -5.96
N PRO A 105 12.69 4.75 -6.89
CA PRO A 105 12.07 3.64 -7.62
C PRO A 105 11.97 2.37 -6.79
N LEU A 106 10.98 1.53 -7.11
CA LEU A 106 10.77 0.28 -6.39
C LEU A 106 11.94 -0.67 -6.59
N ARG A 107 12.45 -1.19 -5.49
CA ARG A 107 13.49 -2.21 -5.49
C ARG A 107 12.90 -3.50 -4.93
N TYR A 108 13.07 -4.59 -5.64
CA TYR A 108 12.36 -5.81 -5.31
C TYR A 108 12.67 -6.33 -3.89
N LYS A 109 13.91 -6.25 -3.46
CA LYS A 109 14.28 -6.74 -2.12
C LYS A 109 13.61 -5.94 -1.02
N GLU A 110 13.59 -4.62 -1.13
CA GLU A 110 12.93 -3.77 -0.15
C GLU A 110 11.42 -3.98 -0.15
N LEU A 111 10.83 -4.04 -1.35
CA LEU A 111 9.40 -4.26 -1.49
C LEU A 111 8.98 -5.57 -0.83
N TYR A 112 9.69 -6.66 -1.14
CA TYR A 112 9.36 -7.97 -0.58
C TYR A 112 9.52 -7.99 0.94
N ARG A 113 10.59 -7.38 1.45
CA ARG A 113 10.84 -7.32 2.89
C ARG A 113 9.73 -6.59 3.63
N VAL A 114 9.33 -5.44 3.12
CA VAL A 114 8.28 -4.63 3.75
C VAL A 114 6.95 -5.36 3.71
N ILE A 115 6.61 -5.94 2.57
CA ILE A 115 5.34 -6.65 2.42
C ILE A 115 5.29 -7.88 3.32
N ASP A 116 6.36 -8.67 3.33
CA ASP A 116 6.40 -9.87 4.18
C ASP A 116 6.27 -9.52 5.65
N THR A 117 6.96 -8.47 6.09
CA THR A 117 6.88 -8.03 7.47
C THR A 117 5.46 -7.62 7.85
N LEU A 118 4.80 -6.84 7.01
CA LEU A 118 3.45 -6.37 7.30
C LEU A 118 2.41 -7.48 7.21
N LEU A 119 2.56 -8.40 6.27
CA LEU A 119 1.64 -9.53 6.16
C LEU A 119 1.77 -10.46 7.35
N GLN A 120 2.97 -10.67 7.85
CA GLN A 120 3.17 -11.46 9.06
C GLN A 120 2.51 -10.83 10.27
N ASN A 121 2.58 -9.50 10.38
CA ASN A 121 2.00 -8.79 11.50
C ASN A 121 0.47 -8.71 11.45
N THR A 122 -0.12 -8.86 10.26
CA THR A 122 -1.57 -8.78 10.09
C THR A 122 -2.24 -10.14 10.13
N LEU A 123 -1.49 -11.23 9.94
CA LEU A 123 -2.03 -12.57 10.05
C LEU A 123 -2.26 -12.89 11.53
N PRO A 124 -3.27 -13.73 11.83
CA PRO A 124 -3.43 -14.21 13.20
C PRO A 124 -2.10 -14.77 13.67
N GLN A 125 -1.60 -14.20 14.74
CA GLN A 125 -0.33 -14.63 15.28
C GLN A 125 -0.42 -16.07 15.68
N GLN A 126 0.36 -16.89 15.06
CA GLN A 126 0.56 -18.20 15.61
C GLN A 126 1.30 -18.03 16.91
N PRO A 127 0.92 -18.77 17.96
CA PRO A 127 1.69 -18.67 19.19
C PRO A 127 3.14 -18.92 18.85
N SER A 128 3.96 -17.96 19.13
CA SER A 128 5.38 -18.14 18.90
C SER A 128 5.83 -19.22 19.83
N THR A 129 6.27 -20.21 19.21
CA THR A 129 6.90 -21.28 19.96
C THR A 129 8.30 -20.87 20.30
#